data_d5de9e22d3a9adb0e7c5585d6c269b25
#
_entry.id   d5de9e22d3a9adb0e7c5585d6c269b25
#
_cell.length_a   1.000
_cell.length_b   1.000
_cell.length_c   1.000
_cell.angle_alpha   90.00
_cell.angle_beta   90.00
_cell.angle_gamma   90.00
#
_symmetry.space_group_name_H-M   'P 1'
#
loop_
_entity.id
_entity.type
_entity.pdbx_description
1 polymer ?
#
loop_
_entity_poly.entity_id
_entity_poly.type
_entity_poly.pdbx_seq_one_letter_code
_entity_poly.pdbx_strand_id
1 'polypeptide(L)'
;MIDYKKAEQAKRLLDESGVDYVLAYLDEDGCTAGQVQGAVFKVADCIVAVIEAVGQSIRDKYGDKQAVTAVHDITMKALQLIYKDSKKE
;
A
#
# COMPACT_ATOMS: atom_id res chain seq x y z
N MET A 1 14.04 -1.44 17.94
CA MET A 1 12.82 -0.88 18.52
C MET A 1 12.09 -0.05 17.47
N ILE A 2 10.78 -0.24 17.38
CA ILE A 2 9.95 0.51 16.42
C ILE A 2 9.72 1.93 16.95
N ASP A 3 9.92 2.91 16.10
CA ASP A 3 9.74 4.32 16.44
C ASP A 3 8.67 4.94 15.54
N TYR A 4 7.45 4.98 16.05
CA TYR A 4 6.30 5.51 15.29
C TYR A 4 6.37 7.02 15.07
N LYS A 5 7.09 7.75 15.91
CA LYS A 5 7.31 9.18 15.71
C LYS A 5 8.14 9.44 14.47
N LYS A 6 9.12 8.59 14.19
CA LYS A 6 9.92 8.69 12.97
C LYS A 6 9.09 8.37 11.73
N ALA A 7 8.16 7.42 11.83
CA ALA A 7 7.26 7.10 10.72
C ALA A 7 6.38 8.31 10.38
N GLU A 8 5.81 8.98 11.39
CA GLU A 8 5.02 10.19 11.18
C GLU A 8 5.86 11.33 10.61
N GLN A 9 7.11 11.44 11.04
CA GLN A 9 8.04 12.44 10.52
C GLN A 9 8.35 12.20 9.05
N ALA A 10 8.53 10.95 8.64
CA ALA A 10 8.75 10.59 7.23
C ALA A 10 7.56 11.01 6.37
N LYS A 11 6.34 10.80 6.84
CA LYS A 11 5.13 11.24 6.16
C LYS A 11 5.12 12.75 5.98
N ARG A 12 5.44 13.50 7.02
CA ARG A 12 5.50 14.95 6.98
C ARG A 12 6.53 15.45 5.97
N LEU A 13 7.72 14.83 5.97
CA LEU A 13 8.78 15.20 5.04
C LEU A 13 8.37 14.95 3.59
N LEU A 14 7.67 13.86 3.32
CA LEU A 14 7.15 13.58 1.98
C LEU A 14 6.13 14.63 1.56
N ASP A 15 5.21 15.01 2.46
CA ASP A 15 4.23 16.06 2.18
C ASP A 15 4.91 17.38 1.84
N GLU A 16 5.90 17.77 2.62
CA GLU A 16 6.62 19.02 2.44
C GLU A 16 7.47 19.04 1.16
N SER A 17 7.94 17.86 0.73
CA SER A 17 8.77 17.76 -0.47
C SER A 17 8.01 18.05 -1.76
N GLY A 18 6.69 17.85 -1.75
CA GLY A 18 5.87 18.04 -2.94
C GLY A 18 5.92 16.91 -3.95
N VAL A 19 6.63 15.80 -3.63
CA VAL A 19 6.67 14.65 -4.55
C VAL A 19 5.35 13.87 -4.50
N ASP A 20 5.03 13.23 -5.61
CA ASP A 20 3.90 12.30 -5.65
C ASP A 20 4.33 11.00 -4.96
N TYR A 21 3.51 10.50 -4.04
CA TYR A 21 3.90 9.31 -3.28
C TYR A 21 2.70 8.52 -2.77
N VAL A 22 2.96 7.27 -2.43
CA VAL A 22 2.05 6.39 -1.69
C VAL A 22 2.81 5.88 -0.48
N LEU A 23 2.25 6.06 0.70
CA LEU A 23 2.84 5.59 1.95
C LEU A 23 1.80 4.77 2.71
N ALA A 24 2.20 3.60 3.19
CA ALA A 24 1.36 2.78 4.05
C ALA A 24 2.23 2.06 5.07
N TYR A 25 1.76 2.01 6.30
CA TYR A 25 2.45 1.29 7.38
C TYR A 25 1.44 0.89 8.46
N LEU A 26 1.86 -0.01 9.33
CA LEU A 26 1.04 -0.38 10.50
C LEU A 26 1.42 0.53 11.66
N ASP A 27 0.41 1.16 12.28
CA ASP A 27 0.64 1.98 13.45
C ASP A 27 0.83 1.10 14.71
N GLU A 28 0.99 1.74 15.87
CA GLU A 28 1.25 1.02 17.12
C GLU A 28 0.07 0.16 17.58
N ASP A 29 -1.13 0.45 17.10
CA ASP A 29 -2.33 -0.34 17.39
C ASP A 29 -2.54 -1.49 16.38
N GLY A 30 -1.63 -1.62 15.41
CA GLY A 30 -1.73 -2.63 14.37
C GLY A 30 -2.70 -2.27 13.25
N CYS A 31 -3.19 -1.04 13.24
CA CYS A 31 -4.07 -0.56 12.17
C CYS A 31 -3.25 0.03 11.03
N THR A 32 -3.77 -0.09 9.81
CA THR A 32 -3.10 0.49 8.65
C THR A 32 -3.25 2.00 8.66
N ALA A 33 -2.12 2.71 8.63
CA ALA A 33 -2.07 4.14 8.41
C ALA A 33 -1.46 4.38 7.04
N GLY A 34 -1.99 5.33 6.30
CA GLY A 34 -1.48 5.59 4.98
C GLY A 34 -1.92 6.92 4.42
N GLN A 35 -1.22 7.34 3.39
CA GLN A 35 -1.53 8.59 2.71
C GLN A 35 -1.09 8.51 1.26
N VAL A 36 -1.85 9.17 0.41
CA VAL A 36 -1.60 9.27 -1.03
C VAL A 36 -1.55 10.74 -1.39
N GLN A 37 -0.54 11.14 -2.14
CA GLN A 37 -0.40 12.50 -2.66
C GLN A 37 0.02 12.46 -4.11
N GLY A 38 -0.69 13.19 -4.97
CA GLY A 38 -0.35 13.32 -6.38
C GLY A 38 -1.51 13.07 -7.31
N ALA A 39 -1.22 13.18 -8.61
CA ALA A 39 -2.21 12.92 -9.66
C ALA A 39 -2.58 11.43 -9.69
N VAL A 40 -3.86 11.14 -9.92
CA VAL A 40 -4.41 9.78 -9.86
C VAL A 40 -3.60 8.78 -10.69
N PHE A 41 -3.23 9.13 -11.92
CA PHE A 41 -2.51 8.20 -12.80
C PHE A 41 -1.09 7.92 -12.31
N LYS A 42 -0.42 8.93 -11.75
CA LYS A 42 0.93 8.74 -11.20
C LYS A 42 0.91 7.90 -9.93
N VAL A 43 -0.10 8.12 -9.10
CA VAL A 43 -0.30 7.33 -7.90
C VAL A 43 -0.60 5.88 -8.24
N ALA A 44 -1.39 5.64 -9.29
CA ALA A 44 -1.69 4.28 -9.76
C ALA A 44 -0.40 3.54 -10.12
N ASP A 45 0.53 4.19 -10.80
CA ASP A 45 1.82 3.59 -11.16
C ASP A 45 2.61 3.22 -9.90
N CYS A 46 2.59 4.05 -8.87
CA CYS A 46 3.24 3.74 -7.59
C CYS A 46 2.64 2.50 -6.93
N ILE A 47 1.32 2.37 -6.98
CA ILE A 47 0.62 1.21 -6.41
C ILE A 47 1.00 -0.06 -7.17
N VAL A 48 1.06 -0.01 -8.50
CA VAL A 48 1.49 -1.15 -9.31
C VAL A 48 2.90 -1.58 -8.92
N ALA A 49 3.81 -0.63 -8.74
CA ALA A 49 5.19 -0.91 -8.33
C ALA A 49 5.25 -1.62 -6.97
N VAL A 50 4.42 -1.19 -6.02
CA VAL A 50 4.35 -1.83 -4.69
C VAL A 50 3.85 -3.26 -4.81
N ILE A 51 2.77 -3.48 -5.57
CA ILE A 51 2.20 -4.81 -5.78
C ILE A 51 3.21 -5.73 -6.46
N GLU A 52 3.91 -5.22 -7.47
CA GLU A 52 4.97 -5.97 -8.16
C GLU A 52 6.08 -6.40 -7.19
N ALA A 53 6.54 -5.49 -6.35
CA ALA A 53 7.58 -5.78 -5.36
C ALA A 53 7.14 -6.88 -4.38
N VAL A 54 5.90 -6.80 -3.90
CA VAL A 54 5.33 -7.83 -3.02
C VAL A 54 5.25 -9.17 -3.74
N GLY A 55 4.76 -9.17 -4.98
CA GLY A 55 4.66 -10.39 -5.78
C GLY A 55 6.02 -11.04 -6.02
N GLN A 56 7.04 -10.26 -6.35
CA GLN A 56 8.38 -10.77 -6.55
C GLN A 56 8.98 -11.37 -5.26
N SER A 57 8.74 -10.74 -4.12
CA SER A 57 9.20 -11.26 -2.83
C SER A 57 8.57 -12.61 -2.51
N ILE A 58 7.28 -12.78 -2.81
CA ILE A 58 6.59 -14.04 -2.60
C ILE A 58 7.09 -15.10 -3.57
N ARG A 59 7.28 -14.73 -4.84
CA ARG A 59 7.80 -15.64 -5.86
C ARG A 59 9.16 -16.21 -5.48
N ASP A 60 10.04 -15.36 -4.96
CA ASP A 60 11.40 -15.77 -4.58
C ASP A 60 11.40 -16.79 -3.44
N LYS A 61 10.41 -16.73 -2.55
CA LYS A 61 10.32 -17.65 -1.42
C LYS A 61 9.42 -18.86 -1.70
N TYR A 62 8.34 -18.68 -2.43
CA TYR A 62 7.28 -19.69 -2.54
C TYR A 62 6.92 -20.08 -3.96
N GLY A 63 7.51 -19.43 -4.98
CA GLY A 63 7.31 -19.72 -6.38
C GLY A 63 6.21 -18.90 -7.04
N ASP A 64 6.13 -19.02 -8.38
CA ASP A 64 5.24 -18.21 -9.22
C ASP A 64 3.76 -18.37 -8.86
N LYS A 65 3.32 -19.61 -8.65
CA LYS A 65 1.91 -19.90 -8.36
C LYS A 65 1.45 -19.18 -7.08
N GLN A 66 2.26 -19.25 -6.04
CA GLN A 66 1.94 -18.59 -4.77
C GLN A 66 1.94 -17.07 -4.91
N ALA A 67 2.87 -16.52 -5.71
CA ALA A 67 2.94 -15.08 -5.95
C ALA A 67 1.68 -14.59 -6.66
N VAL A 68 1.25 -15.27 -7.72
CA VAL A 68 0.05 -14.89 -8.47
C VAL A 68 -1.20 -14.98 -7.59
N THR A 69 -1.34 -16.05 -6.82
CA THR A 69 -2.47 -16.24 -5.93
C THR A 69 -2.53 -15.14 -4.88
N ALA A 70 -1.40 -14.81 -4.25
CA ALA A 70 -1.35 -13.79 -3.21
C ALA A 70 -1.70 -12.41 -3.76
N VAL A 71 -1.15 -12.04 -4.91
CA VAL A 71 -1.45 -10.75 -5.54
C VAL A 71 -2.93 -10.66 -5.93
N HIS A 72 -3.48 -11.74 -6.48
CA HIS A 72 -4.90 -11.81 -6.81
C HIS A 72 -5.77 -11.61 -5.55
N ASP A 73 -5.45 -12.29 -4.45
CA ASP A 73 -6.20 -12.18 -3.21
C ASP A 73 -6.15 -10.77 -2.61
N ILE A 74 -4.99 -10.14 -2.64
CA ILE A 74 -4.82 -8.75 -2.19
C ILE A 74 -5.71 -7.81 -3.02
N THR A 75 -5.69 -7.96 -4.34
CA THR A 75 -6.49 -7.13 -5.25
C THR A 75 -7.99 -7.35 -5.01
N MET A 76 -8.42 -8.59 -4.86
CA MET A 76 -9.82 -8.89 -4.60
C MET A 76 -10.29 -8.34 -3.27
N LYS A 77 -9.46 -8.40 -2.25
CA LYS A 77 -9.78 -7.83 -0.94
C LYS A 77 -9.99 -6.31 -1.04
N ALA A 78 -9.11 -5.62 -1.76
CA ALA A 78 -9.25 -4.18 -1.97
C ALA A 78 -10.55 -3.85 -2.69
N LEU A 79 -10.90 -4.60 -3.73
CA LEU A 79 -12.16 -4.42 -4.47
C LEU A 79 -13.37 -4.63 -3.57
N GLN A 80 -13.35 -5.65 -2.73
CA GLN A 80 -14.44 -5.93 -1.80
C GLN A 80 -14.65 -4.80 -0.80
N LEU A 81 -13.57 -4.22 -0.29
CA LEU A 81 -13.65 -3.10 0.65
C LEU A 81 -14.24 -1.85 -0.02
N ILE A 82 -13.81 -1.56 -1.24
CA ILE A 82 -14.34 -0.42 -2.01
C ILE A 82 -15.83 -0.63 -2.28
N TYR A 83 -16.22 -1.82 -2.72
CA TYR A 83 -17.61 -2.14 -3.02
C TYR A 83 -18.50 -2.05 -1.78
N LYS A 84 -18.02 -2.54 -0.65
CA LYS A 84 -18.73 -2.47 0.62
C LYS A 84 -18.99 -1.01 1.04
N ASP A 85 -18.00 -0.16 0.89
CA ASP A 85 -18.14 1.26 1.23
C ASP A 85 -19.12 1.95 0.30
N SER A 86 -19.14 1.61 -0.99
CA SER A 86 -20.10 2.15 -1.95
C SER A 86 -21.54 1.83 -1.58
N LYS A 87 -21.79 0.65 -1.04
CA LYS A 87 -23.13 0.22 -0.64
C LYS A 87 -23.68 0.98 0.57
N LYS A 88 -22.82 1.56 1.36
CA LYS A 88 -23.23 2.32 2.55
C LYS A 88 -23.78 3.70 2.21
N GLU A 89 -23.56 4.15 1.02
CA GLU A 89 -24.15 5.38 0.52
C GLU A 89 -25.55 5.13 -0.01
#